data_aa1e3f54b2a100dc2a766b3f45435c22
#
_entry.id   aa1e3f54b2a100dc2a766b3f45435c22
#
_cell.length_a   1.000
_cell.length_b   1.000
_cell.length_c   1.000
_cell.angle_alpha   90.00
_cell.angle_beta   90.00
_cell.angle_gamma   90.00
#
_symmetry.space_group_name_H-M   'P 1'
#
loop_
_entity.id
_entity.type
_entity.pdbx_description
1 polymer ?
#
loop_
_entity_poly.entity_id
_entity_poly.type
_entity_poly.pdbx_seq_one_letter_code
_entity_poly.pdbx_strand_id
1 'polypeptide(L)'
;MHKILCVDDESNVLDGLRRILFEDYDVEAVTSGAEALELMQDEEFACIISDMRMPEMNGAEFLSKARQIAPDTTRMLLTGQSDMESAISAINDGNIFRFLMKPCPEEKLLGHMSEAIRLYELTKAEKDLLENTLKGAITVLTDMLSMIAPTAFSRSIYIRGYMSHMSRMTKQANAWEFEIAGMLSQLGAIVLPPDLIKKAFSSVPLEADEKQMLGSIPAAGAKLVDSIPRLQNVALMIESQHGNDRELHNTLGGHVLIGAKMLRIASAVDRLILQEGVSVQKAVETLKKTLVTPDDQTLLTCLSSFKPDSADRVLKSVNVNELEIGMILEADVLAKNKSVVLCKGQKLNGPLIARLVNFARRSGIQEPIEVTVLAPSSD
;
A
#
# COMPACT_ATOMS: atom_id res chain seq x y z
N MET A 1 0.77 -8.10 26.75
CA MET A 1 2.07 -7.85 27.40
C MET A 1 3.03 -7.47 26.28
N HIS A 2 3.86 -6.41 26.45
CA HIS A 2 4.83 -6.04 25.42
C HIS A 2 6.03 -6.97 25.44
N LYS A 3 6.53 -7.35 24.25
CA LYS A 3 7.69 -8.19 24.09
C LYS A 3 8.97 -7.35 24.12
N ILE A 4 9.93 -7.76 24.95
CA ILE A 4 11.20 -7.07 25.18
C ILE A 4 12.34 -8.01 24.79
N LEU A 5 13.33 -7.51 24.07
CA LEU A 5 14.53 -8.25 23.72
C LEU A 5 15.72 -7.77 24.57
N CYS A 6 16.31 -8.69 25.34
CA CYS A 6 17.51 -8.45 26.12
C CYS A 6 18.70 -9.16 25.48
N VAL A 7 19.80 -8.44 25.25
CA VAL A 7 21.00 -8.94 24.57
C VAL A 7 22.23 -8.63 25.40
N ASP A 8 22.89 -9.67 25.91
CA ASP A 8 24.10 -9.54 26.76
C ASP A 8 24.86 -10.87 26.69
N ASP A 9 26.17 -10.88 26.48
CA ASP A 9 26.95 -12.12 26.43
C ASP A 9 27.11 -12.80 27.79
N GLU A 10 26.76 -12.10 28.89
CA GLU A 10 26.74 -12.65 30.22
C GLU A 10 25.33 -13.16 30.62
N SER A 11 25.15 -14.50 30.64
CA SER A 11 23.86 -15.12 31.01
C SER A 11 23.33 -14.67 32.38
N ASN A 12 24.22 -14.39 33.34
CA ASN A 12 23.82 -13.91 34.67
C ASN A 12 23.14 -12.54 34.62
N VAL A 13 23.55 -11.66 33.68
CA VAL A 13 22.92 -10.36 33.45
C VAL A 13 21.53 -10.55 32.87
N LEU A 14 21.42 -11.44 31.87
CA LEU A 14 20.12 -11.77 31.26
C LEU A 14 19.13 -12.36 32.26
N ASP A 15 19.59 -13.26 33.15
CA ASP A 15 18.76 -13.82 34.21
C ASP A 15 18.30 -12.75 35.22
N GLY A 16 19.18 -11.78 35.50
CA GLY A 16 18.84 -10.63 36.32
C GLY A 16 17.78 -9.73 35.65
N LEU A 17 17.94 -9.40 34.39
CA LEU A 17 16.96 -8.61 33.61
C LEU A 17 15.61 -9.33 33.51
N ARG A 18 15.62 -10.63 33.18
CA ARG A 18 14.39 -11.45 33.17
C ARG A 18 13.65 -11.38 34.50
N ARG A 19 14.34 -11.58 35.61
CA ARG A 19 13.73 -11.58 36.95
C ARG A 19 13.07 -10.24 37.31
N ILE A 20 13.65 -9.13 36.86
CA ILE A 20 13.11 -7.79 37.13
C ILE A 20 11.92 -7.48 36.24
N LEU A 21 11.95 -7.94 34.98
CA LEU A 21 11.01 -7.50 33.96
C LEU A 21 9.83 -8.46 33.73
N PHE A 22 9.90 -9.74 34.21
CA PHE A 22 8.95 -10.79 33.85
C PHE A 22 7.51 -10.55 34.35
N GLU A 23 7.32 -9.73 35.39
CA GLU A 23 5.98 -9.45 35.92
C GLU A 23 5.17 -8.55 34.98
N ASP A 24 5.86 -7.61 34.28
CA ASP A 24 5.21 -6.60 33.46
C ASP A 24 5.36 -6.85 31.95
N TYR A 25 6.39 -7.62 31.53
CA TYR A 25 6.79 -7.78 30.13
C TYR A 25 7.06 -9.23 29.76
N ASP A 26 6.87 -9.54 28.47
CA ASP A 26 7.33 -10.79 27.87
C ASP A 26 8.80 -10.63 27.42
N VAL A 27 9.70 -11.35 28.09
CA VAL A 27 11.15 -11.11 27.95
C VAL A 27 11.83 -12.24 27.20
N GLU A 28 12.27 -11.97 26.00
CA GLU A 28 13.24 -12.78 25.26
C GLU A 28 14.66 -12.33 25.57
N ALA A 29 15.58 -13.29 25.77
CA ALA A 29 16.95 -12.98 26.09
C ALA A 29 17.90 -13.89 25.30
N VAL A 30 18.85 -13.25 24.62
CA VAL A 30 19.84 -13.90 23.75
C VAL A 30 21.25 -13.42 24.08
N THR A 31 22.23 -14.25 23.78
CA THR A 31 23.63 -14.01 24.17
C THR A 31 24.47 -13.33 23.10
N SER A 32 23.89 -13.02 21.92
CA SER A 32 24.63 -12.34 20.84
C SER A 32 23.74 -11.41 20.00
N GLY A 33 24.36 -10.37 19.44
CA GLY A 33 23.68 -9.48 18.51
C GLY A 33 23.23 -10.17 17.21
N ALA A 34 23.92 -11.22 16.77
CA ALA A 34 23.56 -11.98 15.58
C ALA A 34 22.24 -12.74 15.79
N GLU A 35 22.14 -13.49 16.90
CA GLU A 35 20.91 -14.19 17.28
C GLU A 35 19.72 -13.23 17.46
N ALA A 36 19.99 -12.06 18.08
CA ALA A 36 18.99 -11.02 18.23
C ALA A 36 18.44 -10.51 16.88
N LEU A 37 19.31 -10.30 15.87
CA LEU A 37 18.91 -9.86 14.53
C LEU A 37 18.09 -10.93 13.79
N GLU A 38 18.38 -12.22 14.01
CA GLU A 38 17.58 -13.32 13.45
C GLU A 38 16.17 -13.34 14.05
N LEU A 39 16.03 -13.26 15.37
CA LEU A 39 14.72 -13.19 16.03
C LEU A 39 13.89 -11.99 15.59
N MET A 40 14.51 -10.84 15.37
CA MET A 40 13.83 -9.64 14.91
C MET A 40 13.29 -9.72 13.48
N GLN A 41 13.63 -10.75 12.70
CA GLN A 41 13.03 -10.95 11.38
C GLN A 41 11.64 -11.57 11.47
N ASP A 42 11.41 -12.39 12.51
CA ASP A 42 10.17 -13.14 12.68
C ASP A 42 9.27 -12.56 13.78
N GLU A 43 9.82 -11.74 14.68
CA GLU A 43 9.11 -11.24 15.86
C GLU A 43 9.26 -9.73 16.06
N GLU A 44 8.18 -9.09 16.52
CA GLU A 44 8.17 -7.65 16.86
C GLU A 44 8.48 -7.45 18.35
N PHE A 45 9.43 -6.55 18.65
CA PHE A 45 9.79 -6.16 20.01
C PHE A 45 9.46 -4.69 20.24
N ALA A 46 8.86 -4.38 21.39
CA ALA A 46 8.55 -3.01 21.78
C ALA A 46 9.80 -2.25 22.24
N CYS A 47 10.71 -2.96 22.91
CA CYS A 47 11.97 -2.40 23.39
C CYS A 47 13.09 -3.43 23.28
N ILE A 48 14.30 -2.93 22.99
CA ILE A 48 15.54 -3.70 23.01
C ILE A 48 16.44 -3.11 24.09
N ILE A 49 16.99 -3.99 24.93
CA ILE A 49 18.07 -3.64 25.89
C ILE A 49 19.31 -4.43 25.46
N SER A 50 20.37 -3.75 25.08
CA SER A 50 21.61 -4.40 24.66
C SER A 50 22.77 -3.99 25.53
N ASP A 51 23.65 -4.94 25.87
CA ASP A 51 24.96 -4.59 26.39
C ASP A 51 25.82 -3.90 25.33
N MET A 52 26.72 -3.02 25.76
CA MET A 52 27.69 -2.34 24.89
C MET A 52 28.79 -3.27 24.42
N ARG A 53 29.33 -4.12 25.31
CA ARG A 53 30.49 -4.95 25.03
C ARG A 53 30.09 -6.40 24.82
N MET A 54 29.91 -6.79 23.56
CA MET A 54 29.67 -8.17 23.19
C MET A 54 30.71 -8.64 22.19
N PRO A 55 31.07 -9.94 22.18
CA PRO A 55 31.94 -10.52 21.17
C PRO A 55 31.36 -10.35 19.74
N GLU A 56 32.22 -10.28 18.75
CA GLU A 56 31.91 -10.21 17.32
C GLU A 56 31.15 -8.94 16.87
N MET A 57 30.10 -8.55 17.59
CA MET A 57 29.29 -7.38 17.29
C MET A 57 28.95 -6.64 18.58
N ASN A 58 29.44 -5.40 18.73
CA ASN A 58 29.11 -4.60 19.89
C ASN A 58 27.66 -4.08 19.86
N GLY A 59 27.16 -3.65 21.03
CA GLY A 59 25.77 -3.21 21.18
C GLY A 59 25.39 -2.03 20.29
N ALA A 60 26.33 -1.12 20.02
CA ALA A 60 26.07 0.02 19.14
C ALA A 60 25.86 -0.41 17.68
N GLU A 61 26.71 -1.30 17.18
CA GLU A 61 26.58 -1.89 15.83
C GLU A 61 25.29 -2.72 15.71
N PHE A 62 24.96 -3.50 16.74
CA PHE A 62 23.74 -4.27 16.80
C PHE A 62 22.52 -3.34 16.74
N LEU A 63 22.43 -2.33 17.60
CA LEU A 63 21.29 -1.40 17.64
C LEU A 63 21.15 -0.57 16.36
N SER A 64 22.25 -0.26 15.67
CA SER A 64 22.22 0.37 14.35
C SER A 64 21.57 -0.53 13.29
N LYS A 65 21.91 -1.82 13.26
CA LYS A 65 21.27 -2.79 12.37
C LYS A 65 19.80 -3.05 12.75
N ALA A 66 19.51 -3.18 14.05
CA ALA A 66 18.17 -3.33 14.59
C ALA A 66 17.25 -2.17 14.19
N ARG A 67 17.77 -0.94 14.15
CA ARG A 67 17.03 0.23 13.64
C ARG A 67 16.57 0.09 12.19
N GLN A 68 17.37 -0.56 11.35
CA GLN A 68 17.02 -0.77 9.94
C GLN A 68 15.89 -1.81 9.77
N ILE A 69 15.87 -2.82 10.65
CA ILE A 69 14.86 -3.89 10.63
C ILE A 69 13.57 -3.40 11.30
N ALA A 70 13.67 -2.82 12.48
CA ALA A 70 12.54 -2.38 13.30
C ALA A 70 12.74 -0.93 13.77
N PRO A 71 12.47 0.07 12.91
CA PRO A 71 12.72 1.49 13.23
C PRO A 71 11.86 2.00 14.39
N ASP A 72 10.68 1.43 14.59
CA ASP A 72 9.71 1.85 15.61
C ASP A 72 10.04 1.29 17.00
N THR A 73 10.82 0.20 17.09
CA THR A 73 11.27 -0.38 18.37
C THR A 73 12.13 0.61 19.16
N THR A 74 11.88 0.78 20.45
CA THR A 74 12.69 1.61 21.32
C THR A 74 13.98 0.88 21.71
N ARG A 75 15.12 1.55 21.69
CA ARG A 75 16.45 0.95 21.88
C ARG A 75 17.15 1.57 23.08
N MET A 76 17.59 0.73 24.00
CA MET A 76 18.36 1.12 25.18
C MET A 76 19.70 0.37 25.20
N LEU A 77 20.75 1.02 25.68
CA LEU A 77 22.08 0.48 25.77
C LEU A 77 22.52 0.41 27.24
N LEU A 78 22.91 -0.79 27.68
CA LEU A 78 23.59 -1.00 28.95
C LEU A 78 25.09 -0.75 28.78
N THR A 79 25.70 0.03 29.68
CA THR A 79 27.12 0.39 29.56
C THR A 79 27.79 0.48 30.91
N GLY A 80 29.05 0.08 30.98
CA GLY A 80 29.92 0.32 32.13
C GLY A 80 30.49 1.75 32.15
N GLN A 81 31.09 2.15 33.26
CA GLN A 81 31.67 3.50 33.45
C GLN A 81 32.79 3.84 32.45
N SER A 82 33.52 2.81 31.94
CA SER A 82 34.65 2.97 31.03
C SER A 82 34.24 3.19 29.56
N ASP A 83 32.96 2.98 29.21
CA ASP A 83 32.52 2.88 27.82
C ASP A 83 31.70 4.09 27.33
N MET A 84 31.59 5.09 28.21
CA MET A 84 30.74 6.26 27.98
C MET A 84 31.17 7.09 26.76
N GLU A 85 32.45 7.19 26.44
CA GLU A 85 32.95 7.91 25.27
C GLU A 85 32.60 7.19 23.96
N SER A 86 32.68 5.85 23.95
CA SER A 86 32.29 5.01 22.81
C SER A 86 30.77 4.98 22.63
N ALA A 87 30.01 5.05 23.72
CA ALA A 87 28.55 5.13 23.70
C ALA A 87 28.05 6.44 23.09
N ILE A 88 28.73 7.55 23.27
CA ILE A 88 28.34 8.86 22.70
C ILE A 88 28.41 8.85 21.18
N SER A 89 29.39 8.18 20.59
CA SER A 89 29.47 8.03 19.12
C SER A 89 28.32 7.20 18.54
N ALA A 90 27.79 6.25 19.30
CA ALA A 90 26.68 5.40 18.91
C ALA A 90 25.31 6.08 18.92
N ILE A 91 25.18 7.25 19.54
CA ILE A 91 23.92 8.01 19.64
C ILE A 91 23.38 8.34 18.23
N ASN A 92 24.24 8.77 17.33
CA ASN A 92 23.85 9.26 16.01
C ASN A 92 23.44 8.12 15.06
N ASP A 93 24.03 6.94 15.18
CA ASP A 93 23.82 5.83 14.25
C ASP A 93 22.70 4.87 14.69
N GLY A 94 22.59 4.59 16.00
CA GLY A 94 21.58 3.66 16.56
C GLY A 94 20.26 4.30 16.97
N ASN A 95 20.15 5.63 17.01
CA ASN A 95 19.00 6.36 17.58
C ASN A 95 18.60 5.77 18.96
N ILE A 96 19.57 5.75 19.88
CA ILE A 96 19.41 5.15 21.21
C ILE A 96 18.53 6.07 22.07
N PHE A 97 17.45 5.53 22.60
CA PHE A 97 16.53 6.24 23.48
C PHE A 97 17.19 6.59 24.81
N ARG A 98 17.93 5.62 25.40
CA ARG A 98 18.55 5.83 26.71
C ARG A 98 19.77 4.94 26.93
N PHE A 99 20.74 5.47 27.67
CA PHE A 99 21.84 4.72 28.23
C PHE A 99 21.55 4.35 29.69
N LEU A 100 21.81 3.09 30.03
CA LEU A 100 21.68 2.56 31.38
C LEU A 100 23.08 2.19 31.89
N MET A 101 23.46 2.73 33.06
CA MET A 101 24.76 2.41 33.67
C MET A 101 24.68 1.14 34.49
N LYS A 102 25.60 0.20 34.24
CA LYS A 102 25.79 -0.99 35.10
C LYS A 102 26.56 -0.62 36.37
N PRO A 103 26.10 -1.04 37.59
CA PRO A 103 24.84 -1.74 37.89
C PRO A 103 23.63 -0.80 37.80
N CYS A 104 22.54 -1.24 37.14
CA CYS A 104 21.30 -0.48 37.04
C CYS A 104 20.36 -0.90 38.20
N PRO A 105 19.99 -0.01 39.13
CA PRO A 105 19.00 -0.31 40.14
C PRO A 105 17.63 -0.65 39.51
N GLU A 106 16.94 -1.64 40.11
CA GLU A 106 15.65 -2.15 39.63
C GLU A 106 14.63 -1.02 39.40
N GLU A 107 14.43 -0.14 40.37
CA GLU A 107 13.47 0.96 40.27
C GLU A 107 13.77 1.89 39.09
N LYS A 108 15.07 2.15 38.79
CA LYS A 108 15.48 2.95 37.66
C LYS A 108 15.26 2.22 36.33
N LEU A 109 15.56 0.91 36.30
CA LEU A 109 15.32 0.10 35.10
C LEU A 109 13.83 0.07 34.76
N LEU A 110 12.95 -0.22 35.71
CA LEU A 110 11.50 -0.23 35.52
C LEU A 110 10.96 1.16 35.08
N GLY A 111 11.45 2.24 35.69
CA GLY A 111 11.09 3.59 35.27
C GLY A 111 11.47 3.87 33.81
N HIS A 112 12.69 3.52 33.40
CA HIS A 112 13.13 3.70 32.01
C HIS A 112 12.41 2.79 31.04
N MET A 113 12.07 1.56 31.44
CA MET A 113 11.24 0.66 30.64
C MET A 113 9.85 1.24 30.40
N SER A 114 9.20 1.75 31.43
CA SER A 114 7.88 2.38 31.30
C SER A 114 7.91 3.55 30.30
N GLU A 115 8.94 4.41 30.36
CA GLU A 115 9.12 5.51 29.40
C GLU A 115 9.39 4.99 27.97
N ALA A 116 10.21 3.93 27.82
CA ALA A 116 10.53 3.33 26.54
C ALA A 116 9.29 2.71 25.88
N ILE A 117 8.49 1.98 26.65
CA ILE A 117 7.25 1.38 26.15
C ILE A 117 6.24 2.45 25.76
N ARG A 118 6.10 3.50 26.59
CA ARG A 118 5.23 4.63 26.25
C ARG A 118 5.64 5.29 24.94
N LEU A 119 6.94 5.47 24.68
CA LEU A 119 7.42 6.03 23.41
C LEU A 119 7.08 5.12 22.25
N TYR A 120 7.29 3.79 22.38
CA TYR A 120 6.93 2.82 21.38
C TYR A 120 5.42 2.85 21.06
N GLU A 121 4.58 2.86 22.10
CA GLU A 121 3.11 2.92 21.94
C GLU A 121 2.68 4.20 21.22
N LEU A 122 3.25 5.35 21.59
CA LEU A 122 2.95 6.63 20.93
C LEU A 122 3.36 6.63 19.46
N THR A 123 4.56 6.11 19.15
CA THR A 123 5.05 6.01 17.77
C THR A 123 4.18 5.07 16.93
N LYS A 124 3.81 3.93 17.51
CA LYS A 124 2.94 2.95 16.85
C LYS A 124 1.51 3.50 16.65
N ALA A 125 0.95 4.13 17.68
CA ALA A 125 -0.38 4.74 17.60
C ALA A 125 -0.43 5.89 16.57
N GLU A 126 0.61 6.73 16.49
CA GLU A 126 0.73 7.78 15.48
C GLU A 126 0.75 7.17 14.06
N LYS A 127 1.56 6.14 13.86
CA LYS A 127 1.67 5.44 12.57
C LYS A 127 0.35 4.78 12.17
N ASP A 128 -0.28 4.05 13.10
CA ASP A 128 -1.57 3.40 12.88
C ASP A 128 -2.67 4.41 12.56
N LEU A 129 -2.71 5.54 13.28
CA LEU A 129 -3.66 6.61 13.01
C LEU A 129 -3.48 7.20 11.61
N LEU A 130 -2.24 7.47 11.22
CA LEU A 130 -1.92 7.99 9.89
C LEU A 130 -2.28 7.00 8.79
N GLU A 131 -1.96 5.71 8.96
CA GLU A 131 -2.29 4.67 7.99
C GLU A 131 -3.80 4.45 7.87
N ASN A 132 -4.52 4.40 8.99
CA ASN A 132 -5.97 4.22 8.99
C ASN A 132 -6.68 5.44 8.40
N THR A 133 -6.20 6.65 8.68
CA THR A 133 -6.73 7.89 8.08
C THR A 133 -6.51 7.89 6.57
N LEU A 134 -5.32 7.51 6.12
CA LEU A 134 -5.00 7.42 4.69
C LEU A 134 -5.86 6.37 3.98
N LYS A 135 -5.97 5.16 4.55
CA LYS A 135 -6.85 4.11 4.02
C LYS A 135 -8.32 4.57 3.95
N GLY A 136 -8.80 5.24 4.99
CA GLY A 136 -10.15 5.82 5.04
C GLY A 136 -10.38 6.86 3.94
N ALA A 137 -9.44 7.79 3.75
CA ALA A 137 -9.53 8.81 2.70
C ALA A 137 -9.56 8.18 1.30
N ILE A 138 -8.68 7.20 1.02
CA ILE A 138 -8.67 6.48 -0.27
C ILE A 138 -10.00 5.75 -0.50
N THR A 139 -10.52 5.09 0.53
CA THR A 139 -11.81 4.40 0.43
C THR A 139 -12.94 5.36 0.08
N VAL A 140 -13.04 6.50 0.76
CA VAL A 140 -14.08 7.51 0.46
C VAL A 140 -13.95 8.03 -0.97
N LEU A 141 -12.74 8.33 -1.45
CA LEU A 141 -12.52 8.81 -2.82
C LEU A 141 -12.89 7.76 -3.87
N THR A 142 -12.54 6.50 -3.64
CA THR A 142 -12.88 5.41 -4.56
C THR A 142 -14.37 5.09 -4.54
N ASP A 143 -15.03 5.18 -3.39
CA ASP A 143 -16.49 5.03 -3.28
C ASP A 143 -17.20 6.15 -4.03
N MET A 144 -16.77 7.41 -3.88
CA MET A 144 -17.31 8.54 -4.65
C MET A 144 -17.13 8.34 -6.15
N LEU A 145 -15.91 7.93 -6.59
CA LEU A 145 -15.67 7.63 -8.00
C LEU A 145 -16.61 6.54 -8.51
N SER A 146 -16.82 5.48 -7.73
CA SER A 146 -17.70 4.37 -8.08
C SER A 146 -19.17 4.79 -8.25
N MET A 147 -19.60 5.79 -7.47
CA MET A 147 -20.97 6.31 -7.54
C MET A 147 -21.16 7.30 -8.70
N ILE A 148 -20.20 8.19 -8.92
CA ILE A 148 -20.31 9.30 -9.90
C ILE A 148 -19.92 8.81 -11.31
N ALA A 149 -18.83 8.05 -11.41
CA ALA A 149 -18.25 7.58 -12.65
C ALA A 149 -17.95 6.06 -12.59
N PRO A 150 -18.97 5.18 -12.55
CA PRO A 150 -18.79 3.73 -12.39
C PRO A 150 -17.83 3.11 -13.39
N THR A 151 -17.91 3.55 -14.65
CA THR A 151 -17.03 3.06 -15.73
C THR A 151 -15.57 3.43 -15.48
N ALA A 152 -15.29 4.67 -15.07
CA ALA A 152 -13.95 5.12 -14.70
C ALA A 152 -13.40 4.33 -13.49
N PHE A 153 -14.24 4.08 -12.49
CA PHE A 153 -13.88 3.25 -11.36
C PHE A 153 -13.49 1.82 -11.77
N SER A 154 -14.27 1.17 -12.64
CA SER A 154 -13.92 -0.17 -13.12
C SER A 154 -12.56 -0.18 -13.82
N ARG A 155 -12.23 0.86 -14.59
CA ARG A 155 -10.91 0.98 -15.23
C ARG A 155 -9.79 1.13 -14.21
N SER A 156 -9.99 1.93 -13.16
CA SER A 156 -8.98 2.11 -12.11
C SER A 156 -8.61 0.79 -11.41
N ILE A 157 -9.55 -0.14 -11.26
CA ILE A 157 -9.28 -1.48 -10.70
C ILE A 157 -8.30 -2.27 -11.58
N TYR A 158 -8.51 -2.29 -12.89
CA TYR A 158 -7.60 -2.99 -13.81
C TYR A 158 -6.22 -2.32 -13.85
N ILE A 159 -6.19 -0.97 -13.93
CA ILE A 159 -4.95 -0.19 -13.92
C ILE A 159 -4.17 -0.47 -12.63
N ARG A 160 -4.82 -0.50 -11.46
CA ARG A 160 -4.20 -0.89 -10.19
C ARG A 160 -3.55 -2.27 -10.28
N GLY A 161 -4.27 -3.26 -10.84
CA GLY A 161 -3.74 -4.62 -11.00
C GLY A 161 -2.46 -4.66 -11.84
N TYR A 162 -2.42 -3.91 -12.95
CA TYR A 162 -1.23 -3.79 -13.79
C TYR A 162 -0.07 -3.10 -13.06
N MET A 163 -0.34 -2.02 -12.31
CA MET A 163 0.65 -1.29 -11.52
C MET A 163 1.26 -2.18 -10.43
N SER A 164 0.43 -2.88 -9.66
CA SER A 164 0.85 -3.82 -8.63
C SER A 164 1.72 -4.95 -9.20
N HIS A 165 1.33 -5.51 -10.34
CA HIS A 165 2.11 -6.55 -11.00
C HIS A 165 3.48 -6.05 -11.46
N MET A 166 3.54 -4.91 -12.14
CA MET A 166 4.80 -4.31 -12.59
C MET A 166 5.71 -3.98 -11.42
N SER A 167 5.21 -3.38 -10.33
CA SER A 167 6.00 -3.00 -9.17
C SER A 167 6.63 -4.22 -8.46
N ARG A 168 5.89 -5.32 -8.35
CA ARG A 168 6.39 -6.59 -7.79
C ARG A 168 7.48 -7.20 -8.68
N MET A 169 7.23 -7.28 -9.99
CA MET A 169 8.18 -7.87 -10.95
C MET A 169 9.50 -7.08 -11.03
N THR A 170 9.44 -5.76 -10.88
CA THR A 170 10.60 -4.88 -10.88
C THR A 170 11.18 -4.62 -9.50
N LYS A 171 10.65 -5.27 -8.45
CA LYS A 171 11.09 -5.17 -7.05
C LYS A 171 11.20 -3.71 -6.56
N GLN A 172 10.22 -2.88 -6.90
CA GLN A 172 10.21 -1.49 -6.50
C GLN A 172 9.96 -1.35 -5.00
N ALA A 173 10.69 -0.44 -4.36
CA ALA A 173 10.36 0.01 -3.00
C ALA A 173 9.02 0.76 -3.00
N ASN A 174 8.34 0.80 -1.85
CA ASN A 174 7.06 1.49 -1.68
C ASN A 174 5.99 1.08 -2.70
N ALA A 175 5.84 -0.22 -2.95
CA ALA A 175 4.88 -0.78 -3.91
C ALA A 175 3.45 -0.24 -3.73
N TRP A 176 3.07 0.13 -2.51
CA TRP A 176 1.77 0.69 -2.17
C TRP A 176 1.46 2.02 -2.91
N GLU A 177 2.46 2.88 -3.14
CA GLU A 177 2.25 4.15 -3.86
C GLU A 177 1.83 3.90 -5.32
N PHE A 178 2.42 2.91 -5.98
CA PHE A 178 2.05 2.53 -7.34
C PHE A 178 0.63 1.96 -7.41
N GLU A 179 0.24 1.14 -6.44
CA GLU A 179 -1.12 0.60 -6.37
C GLU A 179 -2.16 1.70 -6.19
N ILE A 180 -1.89 2.66 -5.29
CA ILE A 180 -2.77 3.80 -5.05
C ILE A 180 -2.80 4.72 -6.28
N ALA A 181 -1.67 4.96 -6.94
CA ALA A 181 -1.64 5.74 -8.19
C ALA A 181 -2.55 5.12 -9.27
N GLY A 182 -2.50 3.80 -9.43
CA GLY A 182 -3.41 3.07 -10.32
C GLY A 182 -4.89 3.21 -9.92
N MET A 183 -5.18 3.05 -8.62
CA MET A 183 -6.54 3.14 -8.09
C MET A 183 -7.15 4.54 -8.25
N LEU A 184 -6.36 5.60 -8.02
CA LEU A 184 -6.82 6.99 -8.07
C LEU A 184 -6.60 7.65 -9.45
N SER A 185 -6.00 6.95 -10.41
CA SER A 185 -5.66 7.47 -11.74
C SER A 185 -6.85 8.07 -12.51
N GLN A 186 -8.04 7.55 -12.27
CA GLN A 186 -9.27 7.98 -12.93
C GLN A 186 -10.11 8.96 -12.08
N LEU A 187 -9.61 9.38 -10.91
CA LEU A 187 -10.39 10.22 -9.98
C LEU A 187 -10.83 11.54 -10.62
N GLY A 188 -10.01 12.12 -11.47
CA GLY A 188 -10.36 13.34 -12.19
C GLY A 188 -11.54 13.20 -13.16
N ALA A 189 -12.00 12.00 -13.47
CA ALA A 189 -13.19 11.80 -14.30
C ALA A 189 -14.46 12.39 -13.66
N ILE A 190 -14.48 12.60 -12.36
CA ILE A 190 -15.63 13.18 -11.65
C ILE A 190 -15.96 14.62 -12.08
N VAL A 191 -15.00 15.34 -12.68
CA VAL A 191 -15.25 16.70 -13.17
C VAL A 191 -15.84 16.74 -14.57
N LEU A 192 -15.95 15.60 -15.25
CA LEU A 192 -16.45 15.51 -16.61
C LEU A 192 -17.98 15.32 -16.64
N PRO A 193 -18.65 15.79 -17.70
CA PRO A 193 -20.05 15.48 -17.92
C PRO A 193 -20.29 13.95 -18.00
N PRO A 194 -21.36 13.42 -17.39
CA PRO A 194 -21.63 11.98 -17.37
C PRO A 194 -21.71 11.33 -18.75
N ASP A 195 -22.21 12.05 -19.74
CA ASP A 195 -22.32 11.53 -21.13
C ASP A 195 -20.95 11.42 -21.79
N LEU A 196 -20.03 12.35 -21.49
CA LEU A 196 -18.66 12.27 -21.98
C LEU A 196 -17.92 11.10 -21.32
N ILE A 197 -18.13 10.86 -20.02
CA ILE A 197 -17.56 9.68 -19.34
C ILE A 197 -18.01 8.39 -20.04
N LYS A 198 -19.31 8.22 -20.31
CA LYS A 198 -19.83 7.05 -21.02
C LYS A 198 -19.22 6.90 -22.41
N LYS A 199 -19.11 8.01 -23.17
CA LYS A 199 -18.55 8.04 -24.52
C LYS A 199 -17.04 7.68 -24.49
N ALA A 200 -16.29 8.19 -23.51
CA ALA A 200 -14.85 7.94 -23.36
C ALA A 200 -14.49 6.47 -23.16
N PHE A 201 -15.38 5.72 -22.51
CA PHE A 201 -15.20 4.29 -22.22
C PHE A 201 -16.05 3.39 -23.14
N SER A 202 -16.44 3.90 -24.30
CA SER A 202 -17.11 3.16 -25.36
C SER A 202 -16.28 3.18 -26.65
N SER A 203 -16.70 2.43 -27.67
CA SER A 203 -16.06 2.43 -29.00
C SER A 203 -16.48 3.64 -29.87
N VAL A 204 -17.17 4.64 -29.30
CA VAL A 204 -17.63 5.82 -30.05
C VAL A 204 -16.46 6.78 -30.26
N PRO A 205 -16.24 7.27 -31.48
CA PRO A 205 -15.21 8.25 -31.75
C PRO A 205 -15.43 9.55 -30.98
N LEU A 206 -14.33 10.10 -30.43
CA LEU A 206 -14.33 11.35 -29.67
C LEU A 206 -13.98 12.54 -30.59
N GLU A 207 -14.65 13.64 -30.39
CA GLU A 207 -14.33 14.92 -31.04
C GLU A 207 -13.06 15.55 -30.43
N ALA A 208 -12.52 16.62 -31.06
CA ALA A 208 -11.27 17.20 -30.62
C ALA A 208 -11.35 17.85 -29.24
N ASP A 209 -12.43 18.57 -28.97
CA ASP A 209 -12.72 19.17 -27.66
C ASP A 209 -12.99 18.13 -26.55
N GLU A 210 -13.67 17.04 -26.89
CA GLU A 210 -13.89 15.91 -25.98
C GLU A 210 -12.56 15.25 -25.59
N LYS A 211 -11.65 15.05 -26.57
CA LYS A 211 -10.30 14.54 -26.30
C LYS A 211 -9.50 15.47 -25.39
N GLN A 212 -9.63 16.78 -25.58
CA GLN A 212 -8.99 17.77 -24.72
C GLN A 212 -9.53 17.71 -23.29
N MET A 213 -10.86 17.61 -23.12
CA MET A 213 -11.48 17.44 -21.81
C MET A 213 -10.99 16.17 -21.10
N LEU A 214 -10.93 15.04 -21.82
CA LEU A 214 -10.39 13.79 -21.26
C LEU A 214 -8.91 13.89 -20.90
N GLY A 215 -8.13 14.65 -21.64
CA GLY A 215 -6.73 14.94 -21.32
C GLY A 215 -6.54 15.72 -20.01
N SER A 216 -7.59 16.35 -19.47
CA SER A 216 -7.54 17.06 -18.18
C SER A 216 -7.74 16.14 -16.96
N ILE A 217 -8.18 14.90 -17.16
CA ILE A 217 -8.42 13.94 -16.05
C ILE A 217 -7.20 13.79 -15.11
N PRO A 218 -5.97 13.57 -15.61
CA PRO A 218 -4.80 13.42 -14.76
C PRO A 218 -4.54 14.63 -13.86
N ALA A 219 -4.56 15.83 -14.46
CA ALA A 219 -4.31 17.06 -13.69
C ALA A 219 -5.42 17.36 -12.67
N ALA A 220 -6.68 17.10 -13.02
CA ALA A 220 -7.80 17.25 -12.08
C ALA A 220 -7.72 16.24 -10.94
N GLY A 221 -7.40 14.98 -11.23
CA GLY A 221 -7.22 13.92 -10.23
C GLY A 221 -6.04 14.21 -9.31
N ALA A 222 -4.90 14.61 -9.87
CA ALA A 222 -3.70 14.96 -9.10
C ALA A 222 -3.97 16.06 -8.06
N LYS A 223 -4.70 17.12 -8.44
CA LYS A 223 -5.06 18.21 -7.52
C LYS A 223 -5.89 17.74 -6.31
N LEU A 224 -6.76 16.76 -6.51
CA LEU A 224 -7.56 16.19 -5.43
C LEU A 224 -6.70 15.34 -4.50
N VAL A 225 -5.77 14.57 -5.06
CA VAL A 225 -4.89 13.65 -4.33
C VAL A 225 -3.79 14.41 -3.58
N ASP A 226 -3.25 15.47 -4.15
CA ASP A 226 -2.13 16.27 -3.59
C ASP A 226 -2.44 16.88 -2.22
N SER A 227 -3.72 17.18 -1.97
CA SER A 227 -4.19 17.69 -0.67
C SER A 227 -4.13 16.67 0.47
N ILE A 228 -3.92 15.39 0.16
CA ILE A 228 -3.89 14.31 1.15
C ILE A 228 -2.45 14.07 1.57
N PRO A 229 -2.12 14.17 2.89
CA PRO A 229 -0.78 13.90 3.39
C PRO A 229 -0.25 12.55 2.92
N ARG A 230 1.04 12.47 2.56
CA ARG A 230 1.76 11.28 2.05
C ARG A 230 1.36 10.81 0.65
N LEU A 231 0.43 11.48 -0.04
CA LEU A 231 0.05 11.14 -1.42
C LEU A 231 0.65 12.10 -2.47
N GLN A 232 1.57 12.99 -2.11
CA GLN A 232 2.20 13.93 -3.04
C GLN A 232 2.91 13.22 -4.20
N ASN A 233 3.66 12.13 -3.91
CA ASN A 233 4.29 11.31 -4.95
C ASN A 233 3.25 10.67 -5.87
N VAL A 234 2.15 10.16 -5.29
CA VAL A 234 1.03 9.58 -6.05
C VAL A 234 0.38 10.63 -6.95
N ALA A 235 0.15 11.83 -6.44
CA ALA A 235 -0.39 12.95 -7.23
C ALA A 235 0.52 13.28 -8.41
N LEU A 236 1.84 13.38 -8.18
CA LEU A 236 2.83 13.61 -9.23
C LEU A 236 2.87 12.49 -10.28
N MET A 237 2.76 11.22 -9.86
CA MET A 237 2.67 10.09 -10.79
C MET A 237 1.42 10.19 -11.68
N ILE A 238 0.27 10.56 -11.12
CA ILE A 238 -0.99 10.72 -11.85
C ILE A 238 -0.89 11.90 -12.83
N GLU A 239 -0.39 13.06 -12.40
CA GLU A 239 -0.25 14.24 -13.25
C GLU A 239 0.68 14.00 -14.43
N SER A 240 1.80 13.32 -14.17
CA SER A 240 2.90 13.15 -15.10
C SER A 240 2.74 11.98 -16.07
N GLN A 241 1.66 11.19 -15.99
CA GLN A 241 1.50 9.98 -16.80
C GLN A 241 1.49 10.19 -18.32
N HIS A 242 1.24 11.42 -18.80
CA HIS A 242 1.26 11.77 -20.22
C HIS A 242 2.41 12.70 -20.60
N GLY A 243 3.31 12.99 -19.67
CA GLY A 243 4.44 13.88 -19.89
C GLY A 243 5.52 13.29 -20.81
N ASN A 244 6.35 14.17 -21.37
CA ASN A 244 7.50 13.78 -22.17
C ASN A 244 8.63 13.26 -21.26
N ASP A 245 9.18 12.09 -21.57
CA ASP A 245 10.23 11.42 -20.76
C ASP A 245 11.43 12.33 -20.47
N ARG A 246 11.83 13.19 -21.41
CA ARG A 246 12.97 14.10 -21.22
C ARG A 246 12.69 15.20 -20.18
N GLU A 247 11.49 15.74 -20.18
CA GLU A 247 11.07 16.78 -19.22
C GLU A 247 10.89 16.15 -17.83
N LEU A 248 10.27 14.97 -17.77
CA LEU A 248 10.03 14.25 -16.53
C LEU A 248 11.34 13.80 -15.86
N HIS A 249 12.35 13.39 -16.62
CA HIS A 249 13.65 12.97 -16.09
C HIS A 249 14.40 14.11 -15.37
N ASN A 250 14.18 15.34 -15.79
CA ASN A 250 14.83 16.52 -15.20
C ASN A 250 14.09 17.06 -13.97
N THR A 251 12.83 16.72 -13.80
CA THR A 251 11.94 17.31 -12.77
C THR A 251 11.52 16.36 -11.66
N LEU A 252 11.52 15.04 -11.93
CA LEU A 252 10.99 14.04 -11.01
C LEU A 252 12.11 13.13 -10.46
N GLY A 253 11.99 12.75 -9.19
CA GLY A 253 12.80 11.69 -8.61
C GLY A 253 12.53 10.34 -9.28
N GLY A 254 13.53 9.43 -9.30
CA GLY A 254 13.46 8.14 -10.00
C GLY A 254 12.22 7.30 -9.65
N HIS A 255 11.79 7.32 -8.38
CA HIS A 255 10.60 6.60 -7.91
C HIS A 255 9.30 7.13 -8.56
N VAL A 256 9.12 8.46 -8.58
CA VAL A 256 7.93 9.09 -9.20
C VAL A 256 7.94 8.91 -10.71
N LEU A 257 9.11 9.03 -11.33
CA LEU A 257 9.28 8.86 -12.78
C LEU A 257 8.88 7.44 -13.22
N ILE A 258 9.36 6.41 -12.52
CA ILE A 258 9.00 5.03 -12.87
C ILE A 258 7.50 4.78 -12.64
N GLY A 259 6.90 5.36 -11.60
CA GLY A 259 5.46 5.29 -11.35
C GLY A 259 4.63 5.95 -12.45
N ALA A 260 5.03 7.13 -12.93
CA ALA A 260 4.37 7.80 -14.04
C ALA A 260 4.45 6.98 -15.35
N LYS A 261 5.62 6.36 -15.63
CA LYS A 261 5.79 5.44 -16.77
C LYS A 261 4.92 4.20 -16.64
N MET A 262 4.91 3.56 -15.47
CA MET A 262 4.03 2.40 -15.20
C MET A 262 2.57 2.77 -15.43
N LEU A 263 2.12 3.91 -14.93
CA LEU A 263 0.73 4.38 -15.06
C LEU A 263 0.37 4.68 -16.52
N ARG A 264 1.28 5.28 -17.29
CA ARG A 264 1.14 5.50 -18.73
C ARG A 264 0.94 4.18 -19.48
N ILE A 265 1.77 3.18 -19.21
CA ILE A 265 1.70 1.86 -19.85
C ILE A 265 0.42 1.16 -19.44
N ALA A 266 0.09 1.11 -18.16
CA ALA A 266 -1.12 0.50 -17.64
C ALA A 266 -2.39 1.08 -18.29
N SER A 267 -2.46 2.41 -18.39
CA SER A 267 -3.57 3.13 -19.02
C SER A 267 -3.64 2.87 -20.52
N ALA A 268 -2.48 2.75 -21.21
CA ALA A 268 -2.43 2.44 -22.63
C ALA A 268 -2.88 1.00 -22.93
N VAL A 269 -2.45 0.02 -22.11
CA VAL A 269 -2.89 -1.38 -22.20
C VAL A 269 -4.40 -1.46 -21.98
N ASP A 270 -4.91 -0.84 -20.92
CA ASP A 270 -6.33 -0.84 -20.60
C ASP A 270 -7.18 -0.23 -21.73
N ARG A 271 -6.70 0.85 -22.34
CA ARG A 271 -7.36 1.53 -23.47
C ARG A 271 -7.45 0.62 -24.69
N LEU A 272 -6.37 -0.07 -25.07
CA LEU A 272 -6.38 -1.00 -26.20
C LEU A 272 -7.34 -2.18 -25.99
N ILE A 273 -7.34 -2.73 -24.77
CA ILE A 273 -8.28 -3.80 -24.42
C ILE A 273 -9.72 -3.32 -24.56
N LEU A 274 -10.02 -2.10 -24.10
CA LEU A 274 -11.36 -1.53 -24.18
C LEU A 274 -11.81 -1.23 -25.62
N GLN A 275 -10.91 -0.65 -26.43
CA GLN A 275 -11.23 -0.19 -27.79
C GLN A 275 -11.26 -1.35 -28.81
N GLU A 276 -10.36 -2.31 -28.67
CA GLU A 276 -10.15 -3.37 -29.68
C GLU A 276 -10.64 -4.77 -29.20
N GLY A 277 -11.03 -4.89 -27.91
CA GLY A 277 -11.48 -6.17 -27.33
C GLY A 277 -10.37 -7.24 -27.27
N VAL A 278 -9.10 -6.82 -27.28
CA VAL A 278 -7.95 -7.73 -27.32
C VAL A 278 -7.52 -8.19 -25.92
N SER A 279 -6.74 -9.27 -25.86
CA SER A 279 -6.13 -9.71 -24.59
C SER A 279 -5.01 -8.77 -24.14
N VAL A 280 -4.63 -8.84 -22.85
CA VAL A 280 -3.48 -8.09 -22.28
C VAL A 280 -2.21 -8.38 -23.10
N GLN A 281 -1.95 -9.64 -23.43
CA GLN A 281 -0.77 -10.06 -24.19
C GLN A 281 -0.72 -9.38 -25.57
N LYS A 282 -1.87 -9.33 -26.26
CA LYS A 282 -1.97 -8.69 -27.58
C LYS A 282 -1.80 -7.17 -27.50
N ALA A 283 -2.38 -6.53 -26.50
CA ALA A 283 -2.19 -5.10 -26.23
C ALA A 283 -0.71 -4.78 -25.97
N VAL A 284 -0.03 -5.59 -25.14
CA VAL A 284 1.41 -5.48 -24.86
C VAL A 284 2.25 -5.61 -26.13
N GLU A 285 1.98 -6.63 -27.01
CA GLU A 285 2.67 -6.79 -28.29
C GLU A 285 2.51 -5.57 -29.19
N THR A 286 1.33 -4.98 -29.20
CA THR A 286 1.04 -3.76 -29.99
C THR A 286 1.86 -2.58 -29.48
N LEU A 287 1.87 -2.37 -28.15
CA LEU A 287 2.59 -1.25 -27.50
C LEU A 287 4.11 -1.39 -27.59
N LYS A 288 4.66 -2.60 -27.59
CA LYS A 288 6.10 -2.84 -27.79
C LYS A 288 6.63 -2.28 -29.11
N LYS A 289 5.78 -2.08 -30.10
CA LYS A 289 6.17 -1.48 -31.40
C LYS A 289 6.25 0.05 -31.37
N THR A 290 5.57 0.69 -30.43
CA THR A 290 5.44 2.14 -30.33
C THR A 290 6.23 2.73 -29.17
N LEU A 291 6.30 2.02 -28.03
CA LEU A 291 7.04 2.42 -26.84
C LEU A 291 8.40 1.72 -26.85
N VAL A 292 9.44 2.44 -27.26
CA VAL A 292 10.75 1.86 -27.58
C VAL A 292 11.84 2.13 -26.54
N THR A 293 11.55 2.88 -25.47
CA THR A 293 12.57 3.10 -24.42
C THR A 293 12.89 1.80 -23.66
N PRO A 294 14.12 1.61 -23.16
CA PRO A 294 14.48 0.41 -22.40
C PRO A 294 13.56 0.15 -21.21
N ASP A 295 13.19 1.20 -20.48
CA ASP A 295 12.28 1.12 -19.34
C ASP A 295 10.89 0.64 -19.77
N ASP A 296 10.32 1.23 -20.84
CA ASP A 296 9.02 0.84 -21.36
C ASP A 296 9.02 -0.63 -21.82
N GLN A 297 10.07 -1.09 -22.47
CA GLN A 297 10.20 -2.47 -22.92
C GLN A 297 10.25 -3.44 -21.71
N THR A 298 10.96 -3.06 -20.65
CA THR A 298 11.01 -3.83 -19.41
C THR A 298 9.63 -3.94 -18.75
N LEU A 299 8.94 -2.81 -18.58
CA LEU A 299 7.61 -2.76 -17.98
C LEU A 299 6.56 -3.53 -18.80
N LEU A 300 6.58 -3.39 -20.13
CA LEU A 300 5.71 -4.14 -21.03
C LEU A 300 6.00 -5.65 -20.97
N THR A 301 7.26 -6.02 -20.81
CA THR A 301 7.62 -7.45 -20.65
C THR A 301 7.09 -8.03 -19.34
N CYS A 302 7.14 -7.26 -18.24
CA CYS A 302 6.48 -7.67 -17.00
C CYS A 302 4.98 -7.94 -17.21
N LEU A 303 4.27 -7.07 -17.91
CA LEU A 303 2.83 -7.26 -18.18
C LEU A 303 2.49 -8.44 -19.09
N SER A 304 3.45 -8.94 -19.87
CA SER A 304 3.22 -10.15 -20.69
C SER A 304 2.85 -11.38 -19.84
N SER A 305 3.33 -11.43 -18.59
CA SER A 305 3.05 -12.51 -17.63
C SER A 305 1.83 -12.25 -16.75
N PHE A 306 1.18 -11.10 -16.90
CA PHE A 306 0.03 -10.73 -16.07
C PHE A 306 -1.12 -11.71 -16.27
N LYS A 307 -1.62 -12.24 -15.18
CA LYS A 307 -2.88 -13.02 -15.11
C LYS A 307 -3.81 -12.29 -14.14
N PRO A 308 -5.06 -12.02 -14.54
CA PRO A 308 -6.04 -11.50 -13.58
C PRO A 308 -6.18 -12.44 -12.39
N ASP A 309 -6.32 -11.89 -11.19
CA ASP A 309 -6.57 -12.68 -9.97
C ASP A 309 -7.96 -13.35 -10.06
N SER A 310 -8.01 -14.54 -10.64
CA SER A 310 -9.22 -15.36 -10.77
C SER A 310 -9.14 -16.69 -9.99
N ALA A 311 -8.07 -16.91 -9.21
CA ALA A 311 -7.70 -18.26 -8.79
C ALA A 311 -8.61 -18.87 -7.71
N ASP A 312 -9.30 -18.10 -6.84
CA ASP A 312 -10.08 -18.66 -5.73
C ASP A 312 -11.47 -18.03 -5.61
N ARG A 313 -12.14 -17.75 -6.72
CA ARG A 313 -13.46 -17.13 -6.71
C ARG A 313 -14.50 -18.03 -7.34
N VAL A 314 -15.62 -18.16 -6.66
CA VAL A 314 -16.78 -18.93 -7.15
C VAL A 314 -17.80 -17.96 -7.74
N LEU A 315 -18.21 -18.22 -8.98
CA LEU A 315 -19.30 -17.50 -9.64
C LEU A 315 -20.63 -17.88 -8.98
N LYS A 316 -21.41 -16.88 -8.61
CA LYS A 316 -22.77 -17.05 -8.09
C LYS A 316 -23.74 -16.13 -8.83
N SER A 317 -24.94 -16.60 -9.07
CA SER A 317 -26.08 -15.80 -9.56
C SER A 317 -26.98 -15.53 -8.36
N VAL A 318 -27.15 -14.26 -8.00
CA VAL A 318 -27.89 -13.84 -6.80
C VAL A 318 -28.92 -12.75 -7.13
N ASN A 319 -29.93 -12.62 -6.30
CA ASN A 319 -30.88 -11.51 -6.38
C ASN A 319 -30.37 -10.31 -5.57
N VAL A 320 -30.95 -9.12 -5.80
CA VAL A 320 -30.56 -7.88 -5.09
C VAL A 320 -30.55 -8.03 -3.57
N ASN A 321 -31.48 -8.79 -3.02
CA ASN A 321 -31.59 -8.98 -1.57
C ASN A 321 -30.54 -9.96 -0.98
N GLU A 322 -29.82 -10.68 -1.83
CA GLU A 322 -28.80 -11.65 -1.47
C GLU A 322 -27.38 -11.09 -1.65
N LEU A 323 -27.27 -9.82 -2.05
CA LEU A 323 -25.99 -9.16 -2.23
C LEU A 323 -25.33 -8.87 -0.89
N GLU A 324 -24.06 -9.22 -0.78
CA GLU A 324 -23.23 -9.03 0.41
C GLU A 324 -22.01 -8.13 0.11
N ILE A 325 -21.53 -7.46 1.16
CA ILE A 325 -20.29 -6.66 1.07
C ILE A 325 -19.12 -7.58 0.71
N GLY A 326 -18.33 -7.15 -0.26
CA GLY A 326 -17.17 -7.90 -0.72
C GLY A 326 -17.38 -8.73 -1.99
N MET A 327 -18.63 -8.99 -2.40
CA MET A 327 -18.94 -9.59 -3.70
C MET A 327 -18.44 -8.70 -4.84
N ILE A 328 -18.02 -9.31 -5.95
CA ILE A 328 -17.57 -8.60 -7.15
C ILE A 328 -18.51 -8.92 -8.31
N LEU A 329 -18.94 -7.87 -8.99
CA LEU A 329 -19.83 -8.01 -10.15
C LEU A 329 -19.07 -8.60 -11.34
N GLU A 330 -19.60 -9.67 -11.94
CA GLU A 330 -19.04 -10.30 -13.15
C GLU A 330 -19.69 -9.82 -14.44
N ALA A 331 -20.80 -9.12 -14.33
CA ALA A 331 -21.47 -8.45 -15.44
C ALA A 331 -21.96 -7.07 -15.01
N ASP A 332 -22.27 -6.21 -15.99
CA ASP A 332 -22.92 -4.93 -15.71
C ASP A 332 -24.34 -5.18 -15.16
N VAL A 333 -24.66 -4.51 -14.06
CA VAL A 333 -26.03 -4.54 -13.49
C VAL A 333 -26.87 -3.51 -14.20
N LEU A 334 -27.89 -3.96 -14.91
CA LEU A 334 -28.76 -3.11 -15.71
C LEU A 334 -30.11 -2.87 -15.01
N ALA A 335 -30.61 -1.65 -15.10
CA ALA A 335 -32.01 -1.37 -14.81
C ALA A 335 -32.92 -1.95 -15.92
N LYS A 336 -34.23 -2.11 -15.67
CA LYS A 336 -35.18 -2.62 -16.68
C LYS A 336 -35.22 -1.78 -17.97
N ASN A 337 -34.90 -0.49 -17.90
CA ASN A 337 -34.75 0.40 -19.06
C ASN A 337 -33.40 0.26 -19.79
N LYS A 338 -32.59 -0.76 -19.46
CA LYS A 338 -31.27 -1.04 -20.01
C LYS A 338 -30.17 -0.02 -19.66
N SER A 339 -30.44 0.92 -18.74
CA SER A 339 -29.36 1.79 -18.24
C SER A 339 -28.47 1.03 -17.27
N VAL A 340 -27.15 1.24 -17.37
CA VAL A 340 -26.18 0.63 -16.46
C VAL A 340 -26.30 1.31 -15.10
N VAL A 341 -26.53 0.52 -14.05
CA VAL A 341 -26.59 0.98 -12.65
C VAL A 341 -25.23 0.84 -11.98
N LEU A 342 -24.57 -0.31 -12.15
CA LEU A 342 -23.22 -0.62 -11.73
C LEU A 342 -22.52 -1.41 -12.83
N CYS A 343 -21.17 -1.27 -12.91
CA CYS A 343 -20.37 -1.94 -13.93
C CYS A 343 -19.74 -3.23 -13.42
N LYS A 344 -19.46 -4.15 -14.35
CA LYS A 344 -18.62 -5.32 -14.11
C LYS A 344 -17.30 -4.94 -13.40
N GLY A 345 -16.83 -5.80 -12.50
CA GLY A 345 -15.58 -5.66 -11.77
C GLY A 345 -15.69 -4.82 -10.50
N GLN A 346 -16.86 -4.22 -10.22
CA GLN A 346 -17.05 -3.48 -8.96
C GLN A 346 -17.18 -4.43 -7.78
N LYS A 347 -16.37 -4.19 -6.74
CA LYS A 347 -16.52 -4.83 -5.43
C LYS A 347 -17.62 -4.12 -4.67
N LEU A 348 -18.63 -4.86 -4.24
CA LEU A 348 -19.79 -4.31 -3.55
C LEU A 348 -19.42 -3.87 -2.12
N ASN A 349 -19.86 -2.68 -1.78
CA ASN A 349 -19.83 -2.09 -0.45
C ASN A 349 -21.24 -1.69 -0.03
N GLY A 350 -21.43 -1.25 1.23
CA GLY A 350 -22.74 -0.85 1.74
C GLY A 350 -23.47 0.19 0.87
N PRO A 351 -22.83 1.31 0.49
CA PRO A 351 -23.42 2.31 -0.39
C PRO A 351 -23.84 1.79 -1.77
N LEU A 352 -23.04 0.92 -2.41
CA LEU A 352 -23.38 0.34 -3.72
C LEU A 352 -24.54 -0.64 -3.63
N ILE A 353 -24.60 -1.45 -2.58
CA ILE A 353 -25.75 -2.34 -2.32
C ILE A 353 -27.02 -1.50 -2.10
N ALA A 354 -26.94 -0.46 -1.25
CA ALA A 354 -28.06 0.44 -1.03
C ALA A 354 -28.53 1.10 -2.33
N ARG A 355 -27.60 1.50 -3.22
CA ARG A 355 -27.94 2.02 -4.55
C ARG A 355 -28.71 0.99 -5.37
N LEU A 356 -28.24 -0.26 -5.44
CA LEU A 356 -28.92 -1.34 -6.18
C LEU A 356 -30.33 -1.59 -5.61
N VAL A 357 -30.48 -1.67 -4.30
CA VAL A 357 -31.76 -1.85 -3.63
C VAL A 357 -32.73 -0.71 -3.97
N ASN A 358 -32.25 0.54 -3.96
CA ASN A 358 -33.09 1.70 -4.30
C ASN A 358 -33.49 1.71 -5.78
N PHE A 359 -32.59 1.33 -6.69
CA PHE A 359 -32.91 1.18 -8.12
C PHE A 359 -33.89 0.03 -8.35
N ALA A 360 -33.72 -1.10 -7.66
CA ALA A 360 -34.64 -2.23 -7.75
C ALA A 360 -36.08 -1.83 -7.37
N ARG A 361 -36.22 -1.05 -6.30
CA ARG A 361 -37.52 -0.56 -5.83
C ARG A 361 -38.17 0.45 -6.78
N ARG A 362 -37.39 1.35 -7.39
CA ARG A 362 -37.91 2.46 -8.18
C ARG A 362 -38.08 2.13 -9.67
N SER A 363 -37.09 1.54 -10.27
CA SER A 363 -36.98 1.35 -11.74
C SER A 363 -36.91 -0.12 -12.14
N GLY A 364 -36.76 -1.01 -11.16
CA GLY A 364 -36.46 -2.42 -11.36
C GLY A 364 -35.04 -2.64 -11.87
N ILE A 365 -34.46 -3.74 -11.49
CA ILE A 365 -33.15 -4.22 -11.95
C ILE A 365 -33.36 -5.53 -12.69
N GLN A 366 -32.46 -5.83 -13.64
CA GLN A 366 -32.43 -7.15 -14.27
C GLN A 366 -31.76 -8.13 -13.31
N GLU A 367 -32.43 -9.22 -13.00
CA GLU A 367 -31.98 -10.30 -12.13
C GLU A 367 -31.98 -11.63 -12.91
N PRO A 368 -31.14 -12.62 -12.57
CA PRO A 368 -30.18 -12.60 -11.47
C PRO A 368 -28.93 -11.75 -11.79
N ILE A 369 -28.23 -11.31 -10.74
CA ILE A 369 -26.97 -10.58 -10.82
C ILE A 369 -25.83 -11.59 -10.68
N GLU A 370 -24.89 -11.57 -11.62
CA GLU A 370 -23.70 -12.43 -11.59
C GLU A 370 -22.60 -11.78 -10.73
N VAL A 371 -22.19 -12.48 -9.69
CA VAL A 371 -21.15 -12.05 -8.74
C VAL A 371 -20.13 -13.16 -8.51
N THR A 372 -18.91 -12.78 -8.16
CA THR A 372 -17.92 -13.71 -7.61
C THR A 372 -17.72 -13.46 -6.13
N VAL A 373 -17.58 -14.55 -5.38
CA VAL A 373 -17.24 -14.59 -3.95
C VAL A 373 -15.94 -15.33 -3.76
N LEU A 374 -15.18 -15.01 -2.71
CA LEU A 374 -14.04 -15.82 -2.31
C LEU A 374 -14.55 -17.24 -1.98
N ALA A 375 -13.87 -18.27 -2.49
CA ALA A 375 -14.15 -19.64 -2.07
C ALA A 375 -14.02 -19.73 -0.55
N PRO A 376 -14.93 -20.43 0.16
CA PRO A 376 -14.71 -20.71 1.57
C PRO A 376 -13.38 -21.45 1.70
N SER A 377 -12.50 -20.95 2.59
CA SER A 377 -11.29 -21.66 2.96
C SER A 377 -11.70 -23.07 3.39
N SER A 378 -11.23 -24.06 2.67
CA SER A 378 -11.31 -25.46 3.13
C SER A 378 -10.40 -25.57 4.35
N ASP A 379 -11.00 -25.59 5.54
CA ASP A 379 -10.36 -25.99 6.80
C ASP A 379 -9.76 -27.40 6.70
#